data_db0ebe9764045d17d61c588d7b198085
#
_entry.id   db0ebe9764045d17d61c588d7b198085
#
_cell.length_a   1.000
_cell.length_b   1.000
_cell.length_c   1.000
_cell.angle_alpha   90.00
_cell.angle_beta   90.00
_cell.angle_gamma   90.00
#
_symmetry.space_group_name_H-M   'P 1'
#
loop_
_entity.id
_entity.type
_entity.pdbx_description
1 polymer ?
#
loop_
_entity_poly.entity_id
_entity_poly.type
_entity_poly.pdbx_seq_one_letter_code
_entity_poly.pdbx_strand_id
1 'polypeptide(L)'
;MALERCRKVAGNLPMIAFGVRRAHPAIAPMLDRSSYIGGCNGVSSILGAEMLGRPAEGTMPHALILMVGEPVDAFRAFDEVMGPEVPRIVLADTYSDEKVEALAAADAIDLDGVRLDTPSSRRGSFPDIVREVRWELDLHGHRDVGIILSGGLDETTIPPLVQAGASGFGVGSSISSAPGIDFALDIVERDGTPVAKKGKYGGRKRSYRCPDCLGFEVSVSEKVPACRDCGREMMPAEVKLMEHGKRIVPTEAPEAIRKRVLEQLSRAVI
;
A
#
# COMPACT_ATOMS: atom_id res chain seq x y z
N MET A 1 1.19 -9.09 0.36
CA MET A 1 2.57 -9.47 -0.10
C MET A 1 3.24 -8.36 -0.92
N ALA A 2 2.72 -7.93 -2.09
CA ALA A 2 3.37 -6.85 -2.85
C ALA A 2 3.37 -5.51 -2.11
N LEU A 3 2.24 -5.15 -1.51
CA LEU A 3 2.11 -3.91 -0.73
C LEU A 3 3.01 -3.90 0.51
N GLU A 4 3.07 -5.00 1.24
CA GLU A 4 3.90 -5.10 2.44
C GLU A 4 5.39 -4.95 2.11
N ARG A 5 5.83 -5.40 0.92
CA ARG A 5 7.20 -5.14 0.43
C ARG A 5 7.40 -3.66 0.16
N CYS A 6 6.46 -3.01 -0.55
CA CYS A 6 6.50 -1.55 -0.74
C CYS A 6 6.54 -0.82 0.60
N ARG A 7 5.69 -1.22 1.56
CA ARG A 7 5.67 -0.61 2.91
C ARG A 7 7.01 -0.75 3.63
N LYS A 8 7.63 -1.92 3.54
CA LYS A 8 8.91 -2.18 4.19
C LYS A 8 10.03 -1.29 3.64
N VAL A 9 10.11 -1.13 2.33
CA VAL A 9 11.15 -0.31 1.68
C VAL A 9 10.86 1.19 1.75
N ALA A 10 9.59 1.60 1.86
CA ALA A 10 9.21 2.99 2.08
C ALA A 10 9.47 3.47 3.53
N GLY A 11 9.73 2.55 4.46
CA GLY A 11 9.98 2.89 5.87
C GLY A 11 8.77 3.57 6.51
N ASN A 12 8.94 4.78 7.02
CA ASN A 12 7.87 5.55 7.67
C ASN A 12 7.16 6.53 6.74
N LEU A 13 7.59 6.68 5.50
CA LEU A 13 6.99 7.63 4.56
C LEU A 13 5.53 7.26 4.26
N PRO A 14 4.63 8.24 4.16
CA PRO A 14 3.23 7.98 3.85
C PRO A 14 3.06 7.28 2.50
N MET A 15 2.09 6.37 2.45
CA MET A 15 1.68 5.66 1.22
C MET A 15 0.18 5.74 1.07
N ILE A 16 -0.29 6.14 -0.11
CA ILE A 16 -1.70 6.19 -0.49
C ILE A 16 -1.98 5.10 -1.54
N ALA A 17 -3.09 4.38 -1.36
CA ALA A 17 -3.51 3.36 -2.32
C ALA A 17 -4.23 4.00 -3.52
N PHE A 18 -3.62 3.94 -4.70
CA PHE A 18 -4.17 4.44 -5.97
C PHE A 18 -4.58 3.32 -6.95
N GLY A 19 -4.76 2.09 -6.44
CA GLY A 19 -5.00 0.90 -7.25
C GLY A 19 -6.45 0.69 -7.70
N VAL A 20 -7.42 1.34 -7.07
CA VAL A 20 -8.86 1.06 -7.25
C VAL A 20 -9.35 1.23 -8.68
N ARG A 21 -8.81 2.18 -9.46
CA ARG A 21 -9.16 2.39 -10.86
C ARG A 21 -8.84 1.21 -11.79
N ARG A 22 -8.07 0.24 -11.30
CA ARG A 22 -7.67 -0.97 -12.04
C ARG A 22 -8.50 -2.20 -11.69
N ALA A 23 -9.44 -2.04 -10.78
CA ALA A 23 -10.33 -3.10 -10.33
C ALA A 23 -11.78 -2.77 -10.68
N HIS A 24 -12.62 -3.81 -10.76
CA HIS A 24 -14.06 -3.59 -10.92
C HIS A 24 -14.60 -2.80 -9.71
N PRO A 25 -15.47 -1.79 -9.90
CA PRO A 25 -15.97 -0.95 -8.81
C PRO A 25 -16.55 -1.73 -7.62
N ALA A 26 -17.18 -2.86 -7.86
CA ALA A 26 -17.76 -3.70 -6.79
C ALA A 26 -16.71 -4.25 -5.81
N ILE A 27 -15.44 -4.39 -6.20
CA ILE A 27 -14.36 -4.89 -5.34
C ILE A 27 -13.40 -3.78 -4.89
N ALA A 28 -13.55 -2.56 -5.38
CA ALA A 28 -12.71 -1.42 -5.01
C ALA A 28 -12.62 -1.19 -3.48
N PRO A 29 -13.73 -1.24 -2.71
CA PRO A 29 -13.67 -1.08 -1.26
C PRO A 29 -12.87 -2.18 -0.55
N MET A 30 -12.93 -3.42 -1.06
CA MET A 30 -12.15 -4.53 -0.51
C MET A 30 -10.66 -4.39 -0.81
N LEU A 31 -10.34 -3.84 -1.99
CA LEU A 31 -8.95 -3.53 -2.35
C LEU A 31 -8.39 -2.44 -1.43
N ASP A 32 -9.13 -1.36 -1.20
CA ASP A 32 -8.73 -0.28 -0.30
C ASP A 32 -8.58 -0.77 1.15
N ARG A 33 -9.55 -1.55 1.65
CA ARG A 33 -9.44 -2.16 2.97
C ARG A 33 -8.18 -3.03 3.10
N SER A 34 -7.89 -3.85 2.10
CA SER A 34 -6.70 -4.70 2.09
C SER A 34 -5.42 -3.86 2.02
N SER A 35 -5.43 -2.77 1.25
CA SER A 35 -4.32 -1.83 1.14
C SER A 35 -4.04 -1.12 2.46
N TYR A 36 -5.08 -0.68 3.16
CA TYR A 36 -4.95 -0.09 4.48
C TYR A 36 -4.36 -1.07 5.50
N ILE A 37 -4.89 -2.30 5.55
CA ILE A 37 -4.36 -3.36 6.43
C ILE A 37 -2.90 -3.66 6.11
N GLY A 38 -2.52 -3.72 4.83
CA GLY A 38 -1.16 -4.02 4.37
C GLY A 38 -0.16 -2.87 4.53
N GLY A 39 -0.59 -1.67 4.95
CA GLY A 39 0.33 -0.61 5.32
C GLY A 39 0.13 0.74 4.63
N CYS A 40 -0.82 0.92 3.71
CA CYS A 40 -1.15 2.25 3.22
C CYS A 40 -1.71 3.13 4.34
N ASN A 41 -1.33 4.41 4.33
CA ASN A 41 -1.83 5.42 5.27
C ASN A 41 -3.21 5.90 4.84
N GLY A 42 -3.43 6.05 3.53
CA GLY A 42 -4.66 6.50 2.93
C GLY A 42 -5.17 5.59 1.83
N VAL A 43 -6.45 5.74 1.51
CA VAL A 43 -7.16 5.02 0.43
C VAL A 43 -7.95 6.01 -0.42
N SER A 44 -8.16 5.68 -1.69
CA SER A 44 -8.65 6.65 -2.67
C SER A 44 -10.12 6.49 -3.08
N SER A 45 -10.79 5.35 -2.80
CA SER A 45 -12.21 5.24 -3.08
C SER A 45 -13.06 5.74 -1.90
N ILE A 46 -14.13 6.47 -2.22
CA ILE A 46 -15.07 6.99 -1.21
C ILE A 46 -15.64 5.85 -0.38
N LEU A 47 -16.18 4.82 -1.02
CA LEU A 47 -16.80 3.68 -0.33
C LEU A 47 -15.79 2.88 0.50
N GLY A 48 -14.54 2.73 0.02
CA GLY A 48 -13.47 2.09 0.80
C GLY A 48 -13.09 2.89 2.04
N ALA A 49 -13.02 4.20 1.92
CA ALA A 49 -12.75 5.12 3.01
C ALA A 49 -13.88 5.11 4.06
N GLU A 50 -15.15 5.16 3.61
CA GLU A 50 -16.33 5.01 4.48
C GLU A 50 -16.32 3.69 5.27
N MET A 51 -16.02 2.56 4.61
CA MET A 51 -15.89 1.25 5.28
C MET A 51 -14.80 1.22 6.34
N LEU A 52 -13.80 2.08 6.22
CA LEU A 52 -12.70 2.23 7.17
C LEU A 52 -12.97 3.33 8.21
N GLY A 53 -14.08 4.07 8.10
CA GLY A 53 -14.37 5.21 8.97
C GLY A 53 -13.36 6.36 8.82
N ARG A 54 -12.82 6.59 7.62
CA ARG A 54 -11.77 7.56 7.31
C ARG A 54 -12.17 8.43 6.11
N PRO A 55 -11.56 9.62 5.94
CA PRO A 55 -11.70 10.36 4.69
C PRO A 55 -11.02 9.61 3.53
N ALA A 56 -11.54 9.78 2.32
CA ALA A 56 -10.84 9.39 1.13
C ALA A 56 -9.69 10.37 0.85
N GLU A 57 -8.55 9.84 0.43
CA GLU A 57 -7.36 10.64 0.14
C GLU A 57 -7.08 10.66 -1.37
N GLY A 58 -6.70 11.81 -1.86
CA GLY A 58 -6.35 12.02 -3.25
C GLY A 58 -5.50 13.28 -3.40
N THR A 59 -5.19 13.61 -4.63
CA THR A 59 -4.46 14.82 -4.99
C THR A 59 -5.14 15.45 -6.20
N MET A 60 -4.73 16.65 -6.59
CA MET A 60 -5.15 17.29 -7.82
C MET A 60 -4.97 16.35 -9.02
N PRO A 61 -5.95 16.24 -9.94
CA PRO A 61 -5.80 15.44 -11.16
C PRO A 61 -5.23 16.26 -12.32
N HIS A 62 -4.46 15.65 -13.24
CA HIS A 62 -4.03 16.27 -14.49
C HIS A 62 -5.20 16.87 -15.29
N ALA A 63 -6.37 16.21 -15.23
CA ALA A 63 -7.56 16.66 -15.96
C ALA A 63 -7.97 18.11 -15.60
N LEU A 64 -7.78 18.53 -14.34
CA LEU A 64 -8.07 19.91 -13.94
C LEU A 64 -7.13 20.89 -14.65
N ILE A 65 -5.83 20.62 -14.65
CA ILE A 65 -4.84 21.49 -15.33
C ILE A 65 -5.13 21.56 -16.83
N LEU A 66 -5.43 20.40 -17.45
CA LEU A 66 -5.76 20.34 -18.89
C LEU A 66 -7.06 21.08 -19.23
N MET A 67 -8.04 21.12 -18.33
CA MET A 67 -9.29 21.83 -18.54
C MET A 67 -9.15 23.36 -18.36
N VAL A 68 -8.36 23.79 -17.39
CA VAL A 68 -8.09 25.21 -17.12
C VAL A 68 -7.12 25.76 -18.17
N GLY A 69 -6.12 24.98 -18.59
CA GLY A 69 -5.16 25.31 -19.63
C GLY A 69 -3.84 25.86 -19.12
N GLU A 70 -3.85 26.66 -18.05
CA GLU A 70 -2.63 27.20 -17.42
C GLU A 70 -2.42 26.59 -16.03
N PRO A 71 -1.25 25.99 -15.72
CA PRO A 71 -1.00 25.32 -14.45
C PRO A 71 -1.22 26.23 -13.23
N VAL A 72 -0.72 27.44 -13.25
CA VAL A 72 -0.84 28.38 -12.12
C VAL A 72 -2.29 28.73 -11.83
N ASP A 73 -3.10 28.93 -12.85
CA ASP A 73 -4.53 29.22 -12.68
C ASP A 73 -5.28 28.00 -12.15
N ALA A 74 -4.89 26.80 -12.58
CA ALA A 74 -5.43 25.56 -12.04
C ALA A 74 -5.05 25.34 -10.56
N PHE A 75 -3.82 25.68 -10.15
CA PHE A 75 -3.38 25.60 -8.76
C PHE A 75 -4.18 26.56 -7.88
N ARG A 76 -4.37 27.79 -8.31
CA ARG A 76 -5.20 28.77 -7.59
C ARG A 76 -6.66 28.34 -7.48
N ALA A 77 -7.24 27.86 -8.58
CA ALA A 77 -8.61 27.36 -8.58
C ALA A 77 -8.79 26.15 -7.64
N PHE A 78 -7.80 25.26 -7.59
CA PHE A 78 -7.79 24.14 -6.66
C PHE A 78 -7.71 24.63 -5.21
N ASP A 79 -6.84 25.56 -4.90
CA ASP A 79 -6.69 26.13 -3.55
C ASP A 79 -7.96 26.84 -3.08
N GLU A 80 -8.59 27.64 -3.96
CA GLU A 80 -9.82 28.38 -3.64
C GLU A 80 -11.00 27.47 -3.29
N VAL A 81 -11.11 26.32 -3.98
CA VAL A 81 -12.27 25.41 -3.85
C VAL A 81 -12.10 24.42 -2.73
N MET A 82 -10.87 23.99 -2.41
CA MET A 82 -10.64 22.99 -1.39
C MET A 82 -10.77 23.56 0.02
N GLY A 83 -11.42 22.78 0.92
CA GLY A 83 -11.50 23.11 2.34
C GLY A 83 -10.11 23.12 3.01
N PRO A 84 -9.96 23.80 4.15
CA PRO A 84 -8.67 23.94 4.83
C PRO A 84 -8.08 22.62 5.35
N GLU A 85 -8.92 21.59 5.46
CA GLU A 85 -8.51 20.25 5.88
C GLU A 85 -7.87 19.41 4.76
N VAL A 86 -7.96 19.88 3.51
CA VAL A 86 -7.42 19.14 2.36
C VAL A 86 -6.00 19.62 2.06
N PRO A 87 -4.99 18.76 2.13
CA PRO A 87 -3.62 19.15 1.78
C PRO A 87 -3.50 19.65 0.33
N ARG A 88 -2.79 20.76 0.15
CA ARG A 88 -2.51 21.36 -1.16
C ARG A 88 -1.40 20.58 -1.85
N ILE A 89 -1.76 19.41 -2.39
CA ILE A 89 -0.86 18.58 -3.18
C ILE A 89 -1.27 18.68 -4.64
N VAL A 90 -0.45 19.36 -5.44
CA VAL A 90 -0.70 19.60 -6.85
C VAL A 90 0.23 18.83 -7.76
N LEU A 91 -0.16 18.61 -9.01
CA LEU A 91 0.68 17.98 -10.02
C LEU A 91 1.67 18.99 -10.61
N ALA A 92 2.90 18.57 -10.77
CA ALA A 92 3.99 19.39 -11.31
C ALA A 92 4.71 18.69 -12.48
N ASP A 93 3.95 18.03 -13.34
CA ASP A 93 4.46 17.24 -14.47
C ASP A 93 3.48 17.21 -15.66
N THR A 94 2.77 18.32 -15.90
CA THR A 94 1.68 18.36 -16.89
C THR A 94 2.16 18.85 -18.26
N TYR A 95 2.79 20.01 -18.34
CA TYR A 95 3.16 20.67 -19.60
C TYR A 95 4.64 20.96 -19.75
N SER A 96 5.32 21.25 -18.64
CA SER A 96 6.72 21.67 -18.67
C SER A 96 7.61 20.78 -17.80
N ASP A 97 8.84 21.22 -17.56
CA ASP A 97 9.77 20.55 -16.68
C ASP A 97 9.24 20.54 -15.24
N GLU A 98 9.35 19.43 -14.55
CA GLU A 98 8.80 19.19 -13.21
C GLU A 98 9.25 20.24 -12.19
N LYS A 99 10.52 20.70 -12.27
CA LYS A 99 11.02 21.75 -11.37
C LYS A 99 10.40 23.11 -11.66
N VAL A 100 10.11 23.42 -12.92
CA VAL A 100 9.47 24.69 -13.31
C VAL A 100 8.04 24.75 -12.82
N GLU A 101 7.28 23.67 -13.02
CA GLU A 101 5.90 23.60 -12.52
C GLU A 101 5.85 23.54 -10.98
N ALA A 102 6.80 22.85 -10.34
CA ALA A 102 6.89 22.79 -8.87
C ALA A 102 7.15 24.17 -8.25
N LEU A 103 8.08 24.95 -8.80
CA LEU A 103 8.33 26.32 -8.36
C LEU A 103 7.13 27.23 -8.61
N ALA A 104 6.54 27.14 -9.80
CA ALA A 104 5.35 27.92 -10.13
C ALA A 104 4.18 27.64 -9.18
N ALA A 105 4.03 26.39 -8.74
CA ALA A 105 3.02 26.02 -7.76
C ALA A 105 3.35 26.60 -6.37
N ALA A 106 4.60 26.46 -5.90
CA ALA A 106 5.04 26.94 -4.61
C ALA A 106 4.98 28.48 -4.48
N ASP A 107 5.19 29.19 -5.59
CA ASP A 107 5.05 30.65 -5.64
C ASP A 107 3.58 31.12 -5.74
N ALA A 108 2.68 30.26 -6.21
CA ALA A 108 1.30 30.62 -6.49
C ALA A 108 0.33 30.44 -5.32
N ILE A 109 0.55 29.45 -4.46
CA ILE A 109 -0.33 29.05 -3.35
C ILE A 109 0.49 28.60 -2.13
N ASP A 110 -0.16 28.52 -0.97
CA ASP A 110 0.41 27.88 0.22
C ASP A 110 0.40 26.36 0.05
N LEU A 111 1.54 25.79 -0.34
CA LEU A 111 1.67 24.46 -0.92
C LEU A 111 2.20 23.45 0.09
N ASP A 112 1.45 22.37 0.35
CA ASP A 112 1.92 21.26 1.18
C ASP A 112 2.83 20.30 0.40
N GLY A 113 2.62 20.15 -0.91
CA GLY A 113 3.44 19.26 -1.70
C GLY A 113 3.16 19.27 -3.20
N VAL A 114 4.13 18.80 -3.96
CA VAL A 114 3.98 18.50 -5.39
C VAL A 114 3.90 17.00 -5.60
N ARG A 115 3.12 16.56 -6.58
CA ARG A 115 3.07 15.18 -7.02
C ARG A 115 3.67 15.04 -8.42
N LEU A 116 4.59 14.08 -8.57
CA LEU A 116 5.13 13.65 -9.84
C LEU A 116 4.58 12.26 -10.18
N ASP A 117 3.91 12.12 -11.32
CA ASP A 117 3.14 10.93 -11.72
C ASP A 117 3.63 10.30 -13.04
N THR A 118 4.53 10.94 -13.73
CA THR A 118 5.00 10.55 -15.07
C THR A 118 6.50 10.26 -15.11
N PRO A 119 6.99 9.20 -14.42
CA PRO A 119 8.42 8.92 -14.29
C PRO A 119 9.14 8.67 -15.63
N SER A 120 8.40 8.39 -16.70
CA SER A 120 8.94 8.16 -18.05
C SER A 120 8.71 9.34 -19.02
N SER A 121 8.21 10.46 -18.54
CA SER A 121 7.82 11.61 -19.40
C SER A 121 9.01 12.36 -19.98
N ARG A 122 10.17 12.30 -19.35
CA ARG A 122 11.39 12.94 -19.85
C ARG A 122 12.63 12.04 -19.77
N ARG A 123 13.72 12.50 -20.38
CA ARG A 123 15.00 11.82 -20.32
C ARG A 123 15.65 11.97 -18.93
N GLY A 124 16.19 10.90 -18.41
CA GLY A 124 16.86 10.84 -17.12
C GLY A 124 16.25 9.76 -16.23
N SER A 125 16.83 9.58 -15.05
CA SER A 125 16.28 8.68 -14.06
C SER A 125 15.28 9.43 -13.17
N PHE A 126 14.21 8.79 -12.79
CA PHE A 126 13.22 9.41 -11.91
C PHE A 126 13.81 9.89 -10.56
N PRO A 127 14.74 9.16 -9.92
CA PRO A 127 15.45 9.68 -8.76
C PRO A 127 16.23 10.98 -9.00
N ASP A 128 16.80 11.18 -10.20
CA ASP A 128 17.52 12.41 -10.51
C ASP A 128 16.56 13.60 -10.70
N ILE A 129 15.42 13.35 -11.33
CA ILE A 129 14.34 14.35 -11.43
C ILE A 129 13.87 14.80 -10.03
N VAL A 130 13.66 13.84 -9.12
CA VAL A 130 13.26 14.14 -7.73
C VAL A 130 14.33 15.00 -7.01
N ARG A 131 15.63 14.69 -7.20
CA ARG A 131 16.73 15.50 -6.63
C ARG A 131 16.77 16.90 -7.20
N GLU A 132 16.54 17.06 -8.51
CA GLU A 132 16.47 18.38 -9.14
C GLU A 132 15.31 19.21 -8.59
N VAL A 133 14.11 18.63 -8.51
CA VAL A 133 12.93 19.31 -7.95
C VAL A 133 13.18 19.69 -6.49
N ARG A 134 13.73 18.79 -5.68
CA ARG A 134 14.05 19.08 -4.27
C ARG A 134 15.06 20.21 -4.15
N TRP A 135 16.12 20.17 -4.95
CA TRP A 135 17.16 21.19 -4.94
C TRP A 135 16.62 22.57 -5.34
N GLU A 136 15.83 22.66 -6.38
CA GLU A 136 15.22 23.93 -6.82
C GLU A 136 14.26 24.49 -5.76
N LEU A 137 13.38 23.65 -5.19
CA LEU A 137 12.50 24.06 -4.11
C LEU A 137 13.30 24.60 -2.89
N ASP A 138 14.38 23.91 -2.50
CA ASP A 138 15.23 24.32 -1.39
C ASP A 138 15.96 25.63 -1.65
N LEU A 139 16.44 25.83 -2.89
CA LEU A 139 17.13 27.04 -3.31
C LEU A 139 16.25 28.27 -3.25
N HIS A 140 14.95 28.10 -3.56
CA HIS A 140 13.95 29.17 -3.55
C HIS A 140 13.22 29.31 -2.18
N GLY A 141 13.64 28.58 -1.17
CA GLY A 141 13.10 28.71 0.19
C GLY A 141 11.93 27.81 0.53
N HIS A 142 11.46 26.96 -0.38
CA HIS A 142 10.31 26.05 -0.22
C HIS A 142 10.71 24.68 0.36
N ARG A 143 11.48 24.68 1.45
CA ARG A 143 12.03 23.46 2.06
C ARG A 143 10.97 22.54 2.66
N ASP A 144 9.86 23.12 3.07
CA ASP A 144 8.75 22.40 3.73
C ASP A 144 7.80 21.75 2.72
N VAL A 145 7.89 22.10 1.44
CA VAL A 145 7.08 21.50 0.37
C VAL A 145 7.48 20.05 0.14
N GLY A 146 6.53 19.13 0.35
CA GLY A 146 6.74 17.70 0.14
C GLY A 146 6.79 17.30 -1.34
N ILE A 147 7.46 16.18 -1.64
CA ILE A 147 7.47 15.58 -2.99
C ILE A 147 6.84 14.20 -2.92
N ILE A 148 5.61 14.07 -3.42
CA ILE A 148 4.86 12.83 -3.49
C ILE A 148 5.05 12.19 -4.86
N LEU A 149 5.38 10.92 -4.89
CA LEU A 149 5.70 10.22 -6.13
C LEU A 149 4.68 9.14 -6.43
N SER A 150 4.32 9.00 -7.68
CA SER A 150 3.42 7.96 -8.18
C SER A 150 3.78 7.55 -9.61
N GLY A 151 3.07 6.55 -10.16
CA GLY A 151 3.37 6.04 -11.50
C GLY A 151 4.31 4.83 -11.52
N GLY A 152 3.74 3.62 -11.51
CA GLY A 152 4.49 2.36 -11.68
C GLY A 152 5.38 1.95 -10.50
N LEU A 153 5.13 2.48 -9.30
CA LEU A 153 5.97 2.21 -8.12
C LEU A 153 5.78 0.80 -7.56
N ASP A 154 6.89 0.21 -7.13
CA ASP A 154 6.99 -1.10 -6.49
C ASP A 154 8.15 -1.16 -5.48
N GLU A 155 8.39 -2.34 -4.90
CA GLU A 155 9.46 -2.57 -3.93
C GLU A 155 10.88 -2.36 -4.47
N THR A 156 11.07 -2.33 -5.78
CA THR A 156 12.39 -2.13 -6.43
C THR A 156 12.63 -0.66 -6.78
N THR A 157 11.58 0.06 -7.13
CA THR A 157 11.65 1.46 -7.56
C THR A 157 11.60 2.45 -6.40
N ILE A 158 10.95 2.10 -5.28
CA ILE A 158 10.82 2.97 -4.09
C ILE A 158 12.17 3.29 -3.41
N PRO A 159 13.10 2.35 -3.16
CA PRO A 159 14.32 2.66 -2.40
C PRO A 159 15.17 3.81 -2.96
N PRO A 160 15.50 3.88 -4.27
CA PRO A 160 16.25 5.01 -4.80
C PRO A 160 15.49 6.34 -4.72
N LEU A 161 14.15 6.32 -4.73
CA LEU A 161 13.30 7.51 -4.59
C LEU A 161 13.28 8.04 -3.15
N VAL A 162 13.29 7.15 -2.15
CA VAL A 162 13.48 7.53 -0.74
C VAL A 162 14.81 8.28 -0.57
N GLN A 163 15.89 7.74 -1.15
CA GLN A 163 17.21 8.37 -1.11
C GLN A 163 17.28 9.69 -1.89
N ALA A 164 16.40 9.89 -2.87
CA ALA A 164 16.31 11.12 -3.65
C ALA A 164 15.55 12.25 -2.95
N GLY A 165 14.87 11.97 -1.82
CA GLY A 165 14.15 12.98 -1.05
C GLY A 165 12.63 12.92 -1.20
N ALA A 166 12.06 11.80 -1.62
CA ALA A 166 10.61 11.60 -1.61
C ALA A 166 10.02 11.78 -0.23
N SER A 167 8.86 12.46 -0.15
CA SER A 167 8.10 12.68 1.09
C SER A 167 6.92 11.71 1.23
N GLY A 168 6.51 11.03 0.15
CA GLY A 168 5.42 10.06 0.16
C GLY A 168 5.22 9.38 -1.18
N PHE A 169 4.36 8.37 -1.21
CA PHE A 169 4.14 7.53 -2.39
C PHE A 169 2.65 7.26 -2.66
N GLY A 170 2.26 7.35 -3.93
CA GLY A 170 1.00 6.82 -4.44
C GLY A 170 1.23 5.49 -5.14
N VAL A 171 0.78 4.39 -4.56
CA VAL A 171 1.02 3.04 -5.08
C VAL A 171 -0.26 2.45 -5.65
N GLY A 172 -0.22 2.01 -6.90
CA GLY A 172 -1.41 1.54 -7.61
C GLY A 172 -1.26 0.13 -8.16
N SER A 173 -0.59 -0.01 -9.31
CA SER A 173 -0.53 -1.26 -10.08
C SER A 173 0.04 -2.44 -9.31
N SER A 174 1.12 -2.23 -8.56
CA SER A 174 1.76 -3.28 -7.77
C SER A 174 0.84 -3.87 -6.69
N ILE A 175 -0.16 -3.09 -6.25
CA ILE A 175 -1.18 -3.56 -5.30
C ILE A 175 -2.30 -4.29 -6.04
N SER A 176 -2.95 -3.60 -7.00
CA SER A 176 -4.15 -4.09 -7.66
C SER A 176 -3.92 -5.23 -8.65
N SER A 177 -2.69 -5.35 -9.16
CA SER A 177 -2.28 -6.40 -10.10
C SER A 177 -1.35 -7.43 -9.44
N ALA A 178 -1.34 -7.50 -8.11
CA ALA A 178 -0.60 -8.54 -7.41
C ALA A 178 -1.11 -9.93 -7.82
N PRO A 179 -0.21 -10.92 -7.98
CA PRO A 179 -0.61 -12.28 -8.32
C PRO A 179 -1.64 -12.82 -7.33
N GLY A 180 -2.67 -13.46 -7.85
CA GLY A 180 -3.68 -14.13 -7.03
C GLY A 180 -3.07 -15.29 -6.21
N ILE A 181 -3.64 -15.52 -5.03
CA ILE A 181 -3.34 -16.73 -4.25
C ILE A 181 -4.47 -17.71 -4.47
N ASP A 182 -4.17 -18.86 -5.05
CA ASP A 182 -5.14 -19.91 -5.28
C ASP A 182 -5.46 -20.64 -3.98
N PHE A 183 -6.75 -20.88 -3.76
CA PHE A 183 -7.25 -21.70 -2.66
C PHE A 183 -7.89 -22.96 -3.22
N ALA A 184 -7.45 -24.11 -2.72
CA ALA A 184 -8.06 -25.40 -3.02
C ALA A 184 -8.54 -26.07 -1.72
N LEU A 185 -9.69 -26.75 -1.78
CA LEU A 185 -10.23 -27.56 -0.71
C LEU A 185 -10.18 -29.02 -1.11
N ASP A 186 -9.44 -29.83 -0.37
CA ASP A 186 -9.37 -31.27 -0.52
C ASP A 186 -9.91 -31.95 0.75
N ILE A 187 -10.70 -33.02 0.57
CA ILE A 187 -11.10 -33.90 1.67
C ILE A 187 -9.89 -34.77 2.02
N VAL A 188 -9.43 -34.69 3.25
CA VAL A 188 -8.25 -35.41 3.73
C VAL A 188 -8.55 -36.50 4.75
N GLU A 189 -9.77 -36.54 5.27
CA GLU A 189 -10.26 -37.52 6.24
C GLU A 189 -11.75 -37.76 6.07
N ARG A 190 -12.19 -39.02 6.22
CA ARG A 190 -13.57 -39.42 6.24
C ARG A 190 -13.78 -40.41 7.39
N ASP A 191 -14.65 -40.07 8.32
CA ASP A 191 -14.97 -40.91 9.48
C ASP A 191 -13.74 -41.41 10.26
N GLY A 192 -12.76 -40.50 10.48
CA GLY A 192 -11.52 -40.81 11.16
C GLY A 192 -10.49 -41.55 10.30
N THR A 193 -10.84 -41.90 9.06
CA THR A 193 -9.92 -42.59 8.13
C THR A 193 -9.27 -41.60 7.17
N PRO A 194 -7.92 -41.54 7.07
CA PRO A 194 -7.25 -40.73 6.10
C PRO A 194 -7.65 -41.09 4.66
N VAL A 195 -8.00 -40.08 3.89
CA VAL A 195 -8.30 -40.22 2.46
C VAL A 195 -7.58 -39.13 1.69
N ALA A 196 -7.30 -39.35 0.41
CA ALA A 196 -6.68 -38.34 -0.41
C ALA A 196 -7.07 -38.51 -1.89
N LYS A 197 -7.17 -37.39 -2.59
CA LYS A 197 -7.12 -37.36 -4.04
C LYS A 197 -5.75 -37.85 -4.52
N LYS A 198 -5.70 -38.52 -5.68
CA LYS A 198 -4.45 -38.98 -6.30
C LYS A 198 -3.43 -37.83 -6.37
N GLY A 199 -2.22 -38.09 -5.91
CA GLY A 199 -1.13 -37.09 -5.86
C GLY A 199 -1.16 -36.16 -4.65
N LYS A 200 -2.05 -36.39 -3.68
CA LYS A 200 -2.15 -35.64 -2.43
C LYS A 200 -1.92 -36.55 -1.22
N TYR A 201 -1.63 -35.94 -0.09
CA TYR A 201 -1.50 -36.66 1.21
C TYR A 201 -2.79 -36.53 2.01
N GLY A 202 -3.34 -37.67 2.44
CA GLY A 202 -4.47 -37.75 3.36
C GLY A 202 -4.09 -37.46 4.81
N GLY A 203 -5.10 -37.53 5.68
CA GLY A 203 -4.97 -37.28 7.11
C GLY A 203 -5.06 -35.83 7.50
N ARG A 204 -5.57 -35.59 8.71
CA ARG A 204 -5.73 -34.27 9.30
C ARG A 204 -4.35 -33.63 9.50
N LYS A 205 -4.22 -32.37 9.13
CA LYS A 205 -3.01 -31.58 9.28
C LYS A 205 -3.24 -30.43 10.26
N ARG A 206 -2.19 -30.04 10.95
CA ARG A 206 -2.16 -28.86 11.83
C ARG A 206 -1.15 -27.88 11.29
N SER A 207 -1.46 -26.60 11.35
CA SER A 207 -0.55 -25.54 11.01
C SER A 207 0.00 -24.86 12.26
N TYR A 208 1.28 -24.57 12.24
CA TYR A 208 2.00 -23.94 13.34
C TYR A 208 2.77 -22.72 12.85
N ARG A 209 2.93 -21.74 13.72
CA ARG A 209 3.68 -20.52 13.44
C ARG A 209 4.64 -20.21 14.59
N CYS A 210 5.86 -19.84 14.26
CA CYS A 210 6.81 -19.35 15.25
C CYS A 210 6.41 -17.95 15.74
N PRO A 211 6.33 -17.70 17.05
CA PRO A 211 5.98 -16.38 17.59
C PRO A 211 7.08 -15.33 17.34
N ASP A 212 8.33 -15.77 17.15
CA ASP A 212 9.48 -14.86 17.00
C ASP A 212 9.82 -14.56 15.54
N CYS A 213 10.26 -15.57 14.78
CA CYS A 213 10.73 -15.40 13.40
C CYS A 213 9.61 -15.53 12.36
N LEU A 214 8.38 -15.84 12.79
CA LEU A 214 7.19 -16.03 11.95
C LEU A 214 7.29 -17.25 11.00
N GLY A 215 8.28 -18.12 11.17
CA GLY A 215 8.38 -19.38 10.44
C GLY A 215 7.08 -20.18 10.51
N PHE A 216 6.73 -20.90 9.45
CA PHE A 216 5.47 -21.61 9.33
C PHE A 216 5.72 -23.09 9.02
N GLU A 217 4.99 -23.98 9.69
CA GLU A 217 5.08 -25.42 9.48
C GLU A 217 3.70 -26.07 9.47
N VAL A 218 3.53 -27.06 8.60
CA VAL A 218 2.36 -27.95 8.57
C VAL A 218 2.78 -29.35 8.99
N SER A 219 2.10 -29.92 9.97
CA SER A 219 2.41 -31.26 10.50
C SER A 219 1.16 -32.12 10.59
N VAL A 220 1.32 -33.42 10.41
CA VAL A 220 0.32 -34.44 10.72
C VAL A 220 0.40 -34.90 12.17
N SER A 221 1.46 -34.56 12.89
CA SER A 221 1.65 -34.85 14.31
C SER A 221 0.84 -33.89 15.18
N GLU A 222 0.29 -34.40 16.27
CA GLU A 222 -0.35 -33.56 17.30
C GLU A 222 0.68 -32.86 18.20
N LYS A 223 1.94 -33.32 18.16
CA LYS A 223 3.02 -32.70 18.95
C LYS A 223 3.40 -31.36 18.30
N VAL A 224 3.42 -30.31 19.12
CA VAL A 224 3.88 -28.99 18.71
C VAL A 224 5.36 -29.08 18.30
N PRO A 225 5.71 -28.65 17.08
CA PRO A 225 7.09 -28.67 16.61
C PRO A 225 7.91 -27.52 17.17
N ALA A 226 9.23 -27.72 17.20
CA ALA A 226 10.17 -26.61 17.34
C ALA A 226 10.41 -25.95 15.97
N CYS A 227 10.55 -24.64 15.95
CA CYS A 227 10.85 -23.89 14.74
C CYS A 227 12.21 -24.30 14.16
N ARG A 228 12.26 -24.57 12.87
CA ARG A 228 13.49 -25.00 12.18
C ARG A 228 14.53 -23.88 12.08
N ASP A 229 14.08 -22.61 12.07
CA ASP A 229 14.95 -21.46 11.88
C ASP A 229 15.58 -20.97 13.19
N CYS A 230 14.83 -20.98 14.30
CA CYS A 230 15.29 -20.41 15.58
C CYS A 230 15.19 -21.37 16.79
N GLY A 231 14.70 -22.59 16.61
CA GLY A 231 14.58 -23.62 17.66
C GLY A 231 13.47 -23.39 18.69
N ARG A 232 12.73 -22.26 18.62
CA ARG A 232 11.67 -21.95 19.57
C ARG A 232 10.45 -22.84 19.35
N GLU A 233 9.72 -23.18 20.42
CA GLU A 233 8.44 -23.87 20.32
C GLU A 233 7.45 -23.04 19.52
N MET A 234 6.79 -23.66 18.53
CA MET A 234 5.81 -23.01 17.68
C MET A 234 4.43 -22.96 18.35
N MET A 235 3.53 -22.13 17.84
CA MET A 235 2.16 -22.06 18.31
C MET A 235 1.20 -22.50 17.20
N PRO A 236 0.02 -23.09 17.52
CA PRO A 236 -1.01 -23.34 16.55
C PRO A 236 -1.37 -22.05 15.79
N ALA A 237 -1.36 -22.13 14.45
CA ALA A 237 -1.73 -21.01 13.60
C ALA A 237 -3.21 -21.00 13.23
N GLU A 238 -3.93 -22.06 13.57
CA GLU A 238 -5.35 -22.24 13.27
C GLU A 238 -6.22 -21.56 14.32
N VAL A 239 -7.25 -20.84 13.83
CA VAL A 239 -8.31 -20.27 14.66
C VAL A 239 -9.64 -20.80 14.18
N LYS A 240 -10.43 -21.40 15.09
CA LYS A 240 -11.78 -21.83 14.75
C LYS A 240 -12.69 -20.61 14.61
N LEU A 241 -13.12 -20.33 13.39
CA LEU A 241 -13.94 -19.15 13.07
C LEU A 241 -15.46 -19.44 13.15
N MET A 242 -15.85 -20.66 12.82
CA MET A 242 -17.25 -21.06 12.72
C MET A 242 -17.50 -22.40 13.42
N GLU A 243 -18.69 -22.53 13.98
CA GLU A 243 -19.20 -23.76 14.58
C GLU A 243 -20.70 -23.90 14.31
N HIS A 244 -21.13 -25.08 13.85
CA HIS A 244 -22.54 -25.36 13.49
C HIS A 244 -23.17 -24.25 12.60
N GLY A 245 -22.40 -23.78 11.59
CA GLY A 245 -22.85 -22.72 10.67
C GLY A 245 -22.88 -21.31 11.25
N LYS A 246 -22.49 -21.13 12.50
CA LYS A 246 -22.44 -19.82 13.16
C LYS A 246 -21.01 -19.36 13.38
N ARG A 247 -20.77 -18.09 13.16
CA ARG A 247 -19.49 -17.45 13.50
C ARG A 247 -19.34 -17.37 15.02
N ILE A 248 -18.22 -17.85 15.54
CA ILE A 248 -17.93 -17.88 16.98
C ILE A 248 -16.85 -16.87 17.41
N VAL A 249 -16.19 -16.24 16.45
CA VAL A 249 -15.15 -15.22 16.69
C VAL A 249 -15.66 -13.87 16.18
N PRO A 250 -15.55 -12.78 16.94
CA PRO A 250 -15.93 -11.46 16.48
C PRO A 250 -15.10 -11.02 15.27
N THR A 251 -15.66 -10.12 14.45
CA THR A 251 -14.91 -9.49 13.37
C THR A 251 -13.92 -8.52 13.99
N GLU A 252 -12.64 -8.70 13.69
CA GLU A 252 -11.63 -7.72 14.11
C GLU A 252 -11.77 -6.43 13.29
N ALA A 253 -11.56 -5.29 13.96
CA ALA A 253 -11.48 -4.00 13.30
C ALA A 253 -10.24 -3.93 12.38
N PRO A 254 -10.32 -3.26 11.22
CA PRO A 254 -9.20 -3.13 10.29
C PRO A 254 -7.92 -2.59 10.96
N GLU A 255 -8.05 -1.67 11.93
CA GLU A 255 -6.95 -1.08 12.70
C GLU A 255 -6.20 -2.13 13.52
N ALA A 256 -6.91 -3.02 14.19
CA ALA A 256 -6.32 -4.09 14.98
C ALA A 256 -5.55 -5.08 14.10
N ILE A 257 -6.12 -5.43 12.94
CA ILE A 257 -5.46 -6.29 11.95
C ILE A 257 -4.22 -5.58 11.40
N ARG A 258 -4.33 -4.30 11.01
CA ARG A 258 -3.23 -3.49 10.52
C ARG A 258 -2.08 -3.43 11.52
N LYS A 259 -2.36 -3.14 12.79
CA LYS A 259 -1.34 -3.07 13.85
C LYS A 259 -0.54 -4.37 13.90
N ARG A 260 -1.23 -5.51 13.96
CA ARG A 260 -0.61 -6.84 13.97
C ARG A 260 0.21 -7.12 12.71
N VAL A 261 -0.30 -6.73 11.52
CA VAL A 261 0.42 -6.90 10.25
C VAL A 261 1.71 -6.09 10.24
N LEU A 262 1.68 -4.83 10.64
CA LEU A 262 2.86 -3.96 10.66
C LEU A 262 3.90 -4.42 11.70
N GLU A 263 3.46 -4.87 12.87
CA GLU A 263 4.36 -5.47 13.88
C GLU A 263 5.04 -6.74 13.35
N GLN A 264 4.32 -7.58 12.60
CA GLN A 264 4.90 -8.76 11.98
C GLN A 264 5.83 -8.41 10.82
N LEU A 265 5.46 -7.41 10.01
CA LEU A 265 6.26 -6.95 8.88
C LEU A 265 7.64 -6.42 9.32
N SER A 266 7.72 -5.76 10.48
CA SER A 266 9.01 -5.28 11.02
C SER A 266 10.00 -6.41 11.29
N ARG A 267 9.50 -7.62 11.59
CA ARG A 267 10.29 -8.82 11.90
C ARG A 267 10.47 -9.76 10.71
N ALA A 268 9.61 -9.68 9.71
CA ALA A 268 9.66 -10.55 8.54
C ALA A 268 10.90 -10.26 7.68
N VAL A 269 11.58 -11.30 7.25
CA VAL A 269 12.57 -11.23 6.16
C VAL A 269 11.80 -11.33 4.86
N ILE A 270 11.90 -10.32 4.00
CA ILE A 270 11.20 -10.23 2.72
C ILE A 270 12.22 -10.10 1.60
#